data_5dd4a8a669377b70b867aa0e0f53d6a0
#
_entry.id   5dd4a8a669377b70b867aa0e0f53d6a0
#
_cell.length_a   1.000
_cell.length_b   1.000
_cell.length_c   1.000
_cell.angle_alpha   90.00
_cell.angle_beta   90.00
_cell.angle_gamma   90.00
#
_symmetry.space_group_name_H-M   'P 1'
#
loop_
_entity.id
_entity.type
_entity.pdbx_description
1 polymer ?
#
loop_
_entity_poly.entity_id
_entity_poly.type
_entity_poly.pdbx_seq_one_letter_code
_entity_poly.pdbx_strand_id
1 'polypeptide(L)'
;MKAIVQHVLTAASLFCATTAWSADYKVKRSIEISASSTEAWHVVGDFCDIDDWHPGVKACALKVMDGSLVRVLMTDAGQQVIQKRIAREAGLSYTYKTVTADLPFENFTATFAIEPGDMARIVWTANFSSEDPEMEQVVVQDIEAGLSAIEKMFTAR
;
A
#
# COMPACT_ATOMS: atom_id res chain seq x y z
N MET A 1 -26.78 65.54 -33.22
CA MET A 1 -26.34 64.14 -33.40
C MET A 1 -25.37 63.82 -32.28
N LYS A 2 -25.83 63.02 -31.28
CA LYS A 2 -25.03 62.57 -30.14
C LYS A 2 -24.54 61.15 -30.40
N ALA A 3 -23.23 60.94 -30.52
CA ALA A 3 -22.62 59.65 -30.65
C ALA A 3 -22.54 58.98 -29.26
N ILE A 4 -23.14 57.82 -29.10
CA ILE A 4 -23.05 56.97 -27.91
C ILE A 4 -21.84 56.05 -28.09
N VAL A 5 -20.81 56.25 -27.27
CA VAL A 5 -19.66 55.36 -27.18
C VAL A 5 -20.01 54.23 -26.21
N GLN A 6 -20.19 53.02 -26.74
CA GLN A 6 -20.34 51.82 -25.94
C GLN A 6 -18.97 51.31 -25.49
N HIS A 7 -18.73 51.34 -24.18
CA HIS A 7 -17.57 50.68 -23.57
C HIS A 7 -17.88 49.18 -23.40
N VAL A 8 -17.18 48.36 -24.18
CA VAL A 8 -17.19 46.92 -23.97
C VAL A 8 -16.17 46.60 -22.87
N LEU A 9 -16.66 46.24 -21.69
CA LEU A 9 -15.82 45.68 -20.61
C LEU A 9 -15.56 44.20 -20.95
N THR A 10 -14.36 43.90 -21.37
CA THR A 10 -13.84 42.53 -21.49
C THR A 10 -13.42 42.04 -20.10
N ALA A 11 -14.23 41.19 -19.48
CA ALA A 11 -13.88 40.47 -18.24
C ALA A 11 -12.84 39.40 -18.58
N ALA A 12 -11.59 39.61 -18.21
CA ALA A 12 -10.55 38.59 -18.26
C ALA A 12 -10.73 37.63 -17.11
N SER A 13 -11.26 36.43 -17.39
CA SER A 13 -11.31 35.34 -16.42
C SER A 13 -9.92 34.79 -16.21
N LEU A 14 -9.30 35.06 -15.04
CA LEU A 14 -8.10 34.35 -14.59
C LEU A 14 -8.49 32.92 -14.24
N PHE A 15 -8.16 31.99 -15.10
CA PHE A 15 -8.11 30.58 -14.75
C PHE A 15 -6.87 30.36 -13.86
N CYS A 16 -7.05 30.27 -12.53
CA CYS A 16 -6.05 29.72 -11.64
C CYS A 16 -5.96 28.20 -11.94
N ALA A 17 -4.98 27.80 -12.73
CA ALA A 17 -4.59 26.41 -12.83
C ALA A 17 -3.98 25.99 -11.48
N THR A 18 -4.72 25.26 -10.66
CA THR A 18 -4.18 24.60 -9.48
C THR A 18 -3.32 23.45 -9.97
N THR A 19 -2.01 23.60 -9.92
CA THR A 19 -1.07 22.50 -10.12
C THR A 19 -1.25 21.56 -8.93
N ALA A 20 -1.84 20.39 -9.14
CA ALA A 20 -1.82 19.32 -8.17
C ALA A 20 -0.36 18.88 -7.97
N TRP A 21 0.10 18.91 -6.72
CA TRP A 21 1.45 18.52 -6.36
C TRP A 21 1.35 17.15 -5.72
N SER A 22 2.00 16.16 -6.32
CA SER A 22 2.16 14.84 -5.70
C SER A 22 3.04 14.97 -4.46
N ALA A 23 2.57 14.47 -3.33
CA ALA A 23 3.33 14.41 -2.08
C ALA A 23 3.86 13.00 -1.84
N ASP A 24 5.04 12.91 -1.22
CA ASP A 24 5.64 11.65 -0.80
C ASP A 24 5.20 11.29 0.62
N TYR A 25 4.75 10.06 0.80
CA TYR A 25 4.27 9.53 2.06
C TYR A 25 5.11 8.35 2.53
N LYS A 26 5.26 8.24 3.85
CA LYS A 26 5.90 7.10 4.50
C LYS A 26 5.06 6.63 5.68
N VAL A 27 4.49 5.46 5.56
CA VAL A 27 3.72 4.80 6.62
C VAL A 27 4.56 3.68 7.23
N LYS A 28 4.60 3.61 8.56
CA LYS A 28 5.20 2.49 9.30
C LYS A 28 4.27 2.12 10.45
N ARG A 29 3.91 0.84 10.54
CA ARG A 29 3.12 0.27 11.64
C ARG A 29 3.76 -1.02 12.11
N SER A 30 3.55 -1.37 13.37
CA SER A 30 4.05 -2.62 13.93
C SER A 30 3.14 -3.14 15.03
N ILE A 31 3.17 -4.47 15.21
CA ILE A 31 2.56 -5.19 16.34
C ILE A 31 3.59 -6.11 16.96
N GLU A 32 3.36 -6.47 18.21
CA GLU A 32 4.08 -7.55 18.91
C GLU A 32 3.12 -8.73 19.09
N ILE A 33 3.62 -9.94 18.86
CA ILE A 33 2.85 -11.17 19.00
C ILE A 33 3.57 -12.15 19.94
N SER A 34 2.79 -12.94 20.68
CA SER A 34 3.32 -13.96 21.60
C SER A 34 3.74 -15.23 20.85
N ALA A 35 4.69 -15.09 19.94
CA ALA A 35 5.28 -16.17 19.16
C ALA A 35 6.73 -15.81 18.81
N SER A 36 7.57 -16.81 18.56
CA SER A 36 8.92 -16.57 18.03
C SER A 36 8.85 -16.05 16.59
N SER A 37 9.90 -15.36 16.15
CA SER A 37 9.99 -14.88 14.76
C SER A 37 9.90 -16.01 13.73
N THR A 38 10.45 -17.19 14.04
CA THR A 38 10.37 -18.37 13.17
C THR A 38 8.92 -18.87 13.04
N GLU A 39 8.20 -18.96 14.16
CA GLU A 39 6.80 -19.36 14.16
C GLU A 39 5.91 -18.35 13.43
N ALA A 40 6.13 -17.06 13.68
CA ALA A 40 5.43 -15.99 12.98
C ALA A 40 5.64 -16.07 11.47
N TRP A 41 6.91 -16.27 11.05
CA TRP A 41 7.23 -16.39 9.63
C TRP A 41 6.53 -17.58 8.96
N HIS A 42 6.45 -18.72 9.63
CA HIS A 42 5.76 -19.92 9.11
C HIS A 42 4.26 -19.71 8.91
N VAL A 43 3.66 -18.75 9.59
CA VAL A 43 2.21 -18.51 9.55
C VAL A 43 1.84 -17.41 8.59
N VAL A 44 2.67 -16.34 8.49
CA VAL A 44 2.30 -15.12 7.74
C VAL A 44 3.41 -14.59 6.83
N GLY A 45 4.54 -15.30 6.73
CA GLY A 45 5.75 -14.76 6.10
C GLY A 45 5.90 -15.05 4.62
N ASP A 46 5.17 -15.99 4.05
CA ASP A 46 5.28 -16.27 2.63
C ASP A 46 4.59 -15.16 1.80
N PHE A 47 5.14 -14.94 0.61
CA PHE A 47 4.77 -13.78 -0.20
C PHE A 47 3.30 -13.80 -0.66
N CYS A 48 2.66 -14.97 -0.64
CA CYS A 48 1.26 -15.12 -1.02
C CYS A 48 0.33 -15.52 0.14
N ASP A 49 0.83 -15.68 1.38
CA ASP A 49 -0.01 -15.98 2.56
C ASP A 49 -0.95 -14.81 2.92
N ILE A 50 -0.77 -13.68 2.28
CA ILE A 50 -1.55 -12.46 2.53
C ILE A 50 -3.06 -12.69 2.34
N ASP A 51 -3.48 -13.62 1.49
CA ASP A 51 -4.90 -13.96 1.31
C ASP A 51 -5.47 -14.82 2.45
N ASP A 52 -4.62 -15.42 3.27
CA ASP A 52 -5.05 -16.17 4.44
C ASP A 52 -5.34 -15.28 5.65
N TRP A 53 -4.74 -14.08 5.70
CA TRP A 53 -4.85 -13.23 6.88
C TRP A 53 -5.30 -11.78 6.61
N HIS A 54 -5.08 -11.22 5.43
CA HIS A 54 -5.44 -9.82 5.18
C HIS A 54 -6.90 -9.68 4.76
N PRO A 55 -7.74 -8.94 5.51
CA PRO A 55 -9.19 -8.87 5.24
C PRO A 55 -9.53 -8.24 3.90
N GLY A 56 -8.67 -7.37 3.36
CA GLY A 56 -8.85 -6.73 2.04
C GLY A 56 -8.41 -7.58 0.86
N VAL A 57 -7.86 -8.80 1.10
CA VAL A 57 -7.35 -9.69 0.04
C VAL A 57 -8.16 -10.99 0.01
N LYS A 58 -8.78 -11.28 -1.12
CA LYS A 58 -9.64 -12.45 -1.31
C LYS A 58 -8.90 -13.65 -1.89
N ALA A 59 -7.87 -13.41 -2.69
CA ALA A 59 -7.06 -14.44 -3.31
C ALA A 59 -5.68 -13.92 -3.71
N CYS A 60 -4.68 -14.80 -3.68
CA CYS A 60 -3.33 -14.53 -4.16
C CYS A 60 -2.86 -15.64 -5.10
N ALA A 61 -2.16 -15.27 -6.18
CA ALA A 61 -1.51 -16.22 -7.07
C ALA A 61 -0.08 -15.76 -7.39
N LEU A 62 0.88 -16.67 -7.25
CA LEU A 62 2.28 -16.42 -7.63
C LEU A 62 2.48 -16.65 -9.12
N LYS A 63 3.25 -15.77 -9.75
CA LYS A 63 3.71 -15.89 -11.14
C LYS A 63 5.16 -15.46 -11.25
N VAL A 64 5.81 -15.87 -12.34
CA VAL A 64 7.12 -15.32 -12.75
C VAL A 64 6.88 -14.44 -13.97
N MET A 65 7.23 -13.17 -13.87
CA MET A 65 7.15 -12.19 -14.96
C MET A 65 8.52 -11.53 -15.12
N ASP A 66 9.07 -11.56 -16.31
CA ASP A 66 10.41 -11.00 -16.63
C ASP A 66 11.50 -11.44 -15.63
N GLY A 67 11.51 -12.75 -15.29
CA GLY A 67 12.47 -13.33 -14.36
C GLY A 67 12.29 -12.94 -12.89
N SER A 68 11.23 -12.23 -12.55
CA SER A 68 10.92 -11.80 -11.20
C SER A 68 9.68 -12.48 -10.65
N LEU A 69 9.68 -12.80 -9.35
CA LEU A 69 8.50 -13.28 -8.68
C LEU A 69 7.52 -12.14 -8.46
N VAL A 70 6.29 -12.34 -8.92
CA VAL A 70 5.16 -11.44 -8.69
C VAL A 70 4.03 -12.18 -8.00
N ARG A 71 3.24 -11.46 -7.21
CA ARG A 71 1.94 -11.93 -6.76
C ARG A 71 0.84 -11.12 -7.43
N VAL A 72 -0.22 -11.80 -7.78
CA VAL A 72 -1.46 -11.21 -8.32
C VAL A 72 -2.50 -11.37 -7.25
N LEU A 73 -2.90 -10.25 -6.66
CA LEU A 73 -3.92 -10.19 -5.63
C LEU A 73 -5.28 -9.89 -6.26
N MET A 74 -6.31 -10.52 -5.72
CA MET A 74 -7.70 -10.12 -5.92
C MET A 74 -8.19 -9.51 -4.62
N THR A 75 -8.57 -8.23 -4.63
CA THR A 75 -9.13 -7.57 -3.46
C THR A 75 -10.57 -8.04 -3.19
N ASP A 76 -11.07 -7.78 -1.99
CA ASP A 76 -12.48 -8.02 -1.63
C ASP A 76 -13.44 -7.21 -2.49
N ALA A 77 -13.03 -6.01 -2.96
CA ALA A 77 -13.74 -5.19 -3.92
C ALA A 77 -13.69 -5.71 -5.37
N GLY A 78 -12.97 -6.82 -5.63
CA GLY A 78 -12.84 -7.41 -6.97
C GLY A 78 -11.79 -6.75 -7.86
N GLN A 79 -10.95 -5.87 -7.31
CA GLN A 79 -9.86 -5.25 -8.05
C GLN A 79 -8.63 -6.16 -8.08
N GLN A 80 -7.95 -6.22 -9.22
CA GLN A 80 -6.70 -6.95 -9.36
C GLN A 80 -5.51 -6.02 -9.06
N VAL A 81 -4.61 -6.45 -8.18
CA VAL A 81 -3.37 -5.73 -7.84
C VAL A 81 -2.18 -6.63 -8.08
N ILE A 82 -1.20 -6.17 -8.85
CA ILE A 82 0.02 -6.90 -9.15
C ILE A 82 1.18 -6.28 -8.36
N GLN A 83 1.89 -7.13 -7.62
CA GLN A 83 3.01 -6.72 -6.79
C GLN A 83 4.25 -7.57 -7.12
N LYS A 84 5.35 -6.90 -7.46
CA LYS A 84 6.63 -7.52 -7.77
C LYS A 84 7.53 -7.54 -6.54
N ARG A 85 8.02 -8.72 -6.15
CA ARG A 85 9.02 -8.82 -5.10
C ARG A 85 10.38 -8.31 -5.62
N ILE A 86 10.96 -7.35 -4.93
CA ILE A 86 12.22 -6.71 -5.32
C ILE A 86 13.37 -7.03 -4.36
N ALA A 87 13.07 -7.46 -3.13
CA ALA A 87 14.07 -7.95 -2.18
C ALA A 87 13.46 -9.01 -1.26
N ARG A 88 14.30 -9.85 -0.66
CA ARG A 88 13.94 -10.84 0.35
C ARG A 88 15.13 -11.11 1.25
N GLU A 89 14.85 -11.19 2.55
CA GLU A 89 15.72 -11.80 3.56
C GLU A 89 15.00 -13.04 4.09
N ALA A 90 15.60 -14.21 3.88
CA ALA A 90 14.93 -15.51 4.14
C ALA A 90 14.53 -15.64 5.61
N GLY A 91 13.25 -15.93 5.86
CA GLY A 91 12.70 -16.08 7.21
C GLY A 91 12.53 -14.78 8.00
N LEU A 92 12.81 -13.61 7.41
CA LEU A 92 12.77 -12.32 8.10
C LEU A 92 11.96 -11.24 7.38
N SER A 93 12.12 -11.10 6.04
CA SER A 93 11.43 -10.01 5.35
C SER A 93 11.31 -10.22 3.84
N TYR A 94 10.38 -9.48 3.26
CA TYR A 94 10.35 -9.23 1.82
C TYR A 94 9.95 -7.78 1.53
N THR A 95 10.50 -7.26 0.44
CA THR A 95 10.14 -5.95 -0.10
C THR A 95 9.52 -6.12 -1.47
N TYR A 96 8.46 -5.40 -1.72
CA TYR A 96 7.74 -5.44 -2.98
C TYR A 96 7.37 -4.04 -3.47
N LYS A 97 7.15 -3.94 -4.77
CA LYS A 97 6.54 -2.75 -5.39
C LYS A 97 5.25 -3.12 -6.11
N THR A 98 4.28 -2.24 -6.04
CA THR A 98 3.06 -2.36 -6.84
C THR A 98 3.36 -1.93 -8.27
N VAL A 99 2.93 -2.76 -9.25
CA VAL A 99 3.14 -2.53 -10.69
C VAL A 99 1.83 -2.41 -11.45
N THR A 100 0.69 -2.52 -10.78
CA THR A 100 -0.63 -2.24 -11.36
C THR A 100 -0.74 -0.75 -11.68
N ALA A 101 -1.23 -0.43 -12.87
CA ALA A 101 -1.62 0.92 -13.24
C ALA A 101 -2.98 1.29 -12.63
N ASP A 102 -3.36 2.56 -12.76
CA ASP A 102 -4.67 3.10 -12.38
C ASP A 102 -5.00 3.03 -10.87
N LEU A 103 -3.97 3.05 -10.04
CA LEU A 103 -4.12 3.23 -8.60
C LEU A 103 -3.93 4.72 -8.23
N PRO A 104 -4.59 5.22 -7.17
CA PRO A 104 -4.52 6.62 -6.75
C PRO A 104 -3.18 6.98 -6.07
N PHE A 105 -2.16 6.16 -6.26
CA PHE A 105 -0.80 6.38 -5.78
C PHE A 105 0.22 5.88 -6.80
N GLU A 106 1.42 6.46 -6.75
CA GLU A 106 2.55 6.12 -7.60
C GLU A 106 3.73 5.63 -6.76
N ASN A 107 4.66 4.92 -7.40
CA ASN A 107 5.92 4.47 -6.78
C ASN A 107 5.76 3.67 -5.49
N PHE A 108 4.63 2.98 -5.31
CA PHE A 108 4.34 2.24 -4.09
C PHE A 108 5.34 1.10 -3.90
N THR A 109 6.09 1.20 -2.80
CA THR A 109 7.03 0.18 -2.34
C THR A 109 6.79 -0.10 -0.87
N ALA A 110 6.71 -1.37 -0.49
CA ALA A 110 6.50 -1.74 0.90
C ALA A 110 7.40 -2.89 1.33
N THR A 111 7.72 -2.91 2.63
CA THR A 111 8.46 -3.98 3.29
C THR A 111 7.62 -4.55 4.41
N PHE A 112 7.44 -5.88 4.39
CA PHE A 112 6.91 -6.67 5.48
C PHE A 112 8.07 -7.40 6.13
N ALA A 113 8.27 -7.20 7.44
CA ALA A 113 9.39 -7.74 8.18
C ALA A 113 8.95 -8.29 9.52
N ILE A 114 9.63 -9.35 9.96
CA ILE A 114 9.48 -9.94 11.30
C ILE A 114 10.83 -9.81 12.00
N GLU A 115 10.89 -8.91 12.98
CA GLU A 115 12.09 -8.68 13.79
C GLU A 115 12.30 -9.87 14.75
N PRO A 116 13.53 -10.40 14.86
CA PRO A 116 13.85 -11.52 15.74
C PRO A 116 13.62 -11.17 17.22
N GLY A 117 13.10 -12.15 17.98
CA GLY A 117 12.88 -12.02 19.42
C GLY A 117 12.10 -13.21 19.98
N ASP A 118 12.03 -13.31 21.31
CA ASP A 118 11.16 -14.27 22.02
C ASP A 118 9.68 -13.93 21.80
N MET A 119 9.41 -12.63 21.66
CA MET A 119 8.17 -12.11 21.11
C MET A 119 8.51 -11.48 19.75
N ALA A 120 7.91 -11.99 18.70
CA ALA A 120 8.14 -11.47 17.37
C ALA A 120 7.47 -10.10 17.22
N ARG A 121 8.19 -9.18 16.58
CA ARG A 121 7.64 -7.89 16.18
C ARG A 121 7.45 -7.87 14.69
N ILE A 122 6.22 -7.74 14.24
CA ILE A 122 5.89 -7.61 12.83
C ILE A 122 5.84 -6.12 12.48
N VAL A 123 6.61 -5.73 11.45
CA VAL A 123 6.73 -4.35 11.00
C VAL A 123 6.33 -4.28 9.54
N TRP A 124 5.41 -3.39 9.21
CA TRP A 124 5.03 -3.12 7.83
C TRP A 124 5.27 -1.65 7.50
N THR A 125 6.08 -1.41 6.49
CA THR A 125 6.45 -0.06 6.03
C THR A 125 6.03 0.10 4.59
N ALA A 126 5.41 1.23 4.23
CA ALA A 126 5.09 1.61 2.87
C ALA A 126 5.62 3.01 2.55
N ASN A 127 6.12 3.20 1.34
CA ASN A 127 6.50 4.48 0.77
C ASN A 127 5.79 4.62 -0.58
N PHE A 128 5.18 5.76 -0.84
CA PHE A 128 4.46 6.03 -2.08
C PHE A 128 4.29 7.54 -2.28
N SER A 129 3.91 7.94 -3.49
CA SER A 129 3.55 9.32 -3.82
C SER A 129 2.06 9.37 -4.19
N SER A 130 1.36 10.45 -3.86
CA SER A 130 -0.02 10.68 -4.26
C SER A 130 -0.35 12.17 -4.37
N GLU A 131 -1.22 12.52 -5.30
CA GLU A 131 -1.87 13.84 -5.38
C GLU A 131 -3.05 13.96 -4.41
N ASP A 132 -3.58 12.82 -3.95
CA ASP A 132 -4.69 12.75 -2.99
C ASP A 132 -4.14 12.65 -1.55
N PRO A 133 -4.33 13.69 -0.72
CA PRO A 133 -3.85 13.69 0.66
C PRO A 133 -4.55 12.65 1.55
N GLU A 134 -5.70 12.11 1.15
CA GLU A 134 -6.40 11.06 1.92
C GLU A 134 -5.74 9.68 1.75
N MET A 135 -4.89 9.50 0.74
CA MET A 135 -4.22 8.22 0.47
C MET A 135 -3.32 7.76 1.60
N GLU A 136 -2.70 8.68 2.35
CA GLU A 136 -1.93 8.28 3.53
C GLU A 136 -2.81 7.52 4.52
N GLN A 137 -3.99 8.06 4.82
CA GLN A 137 -4.93 7.45 5.76
C GLN A 137 -5.49 6.12 5.24
N VAL A 138 -5.74 6.00 3.93
CA VAL A 138 -6.19 4.75 3.31
C VAL A 138 -5.12 3.66 3.47
N VAL A 139 -3.86 3.96 3.19
CA VAL A 139 -2.74 3.00 3.35
C VAL A 139 -2.51 2.65 4.82
N VAL A 140 -2.65 3.61 5.73
CA VAL A 140 -2.58 3.36 7.19
C VAL A 140 -3.65 2.35 7.61
N GLN A 141 -4.90 2.57 7.22
CA GLN A 141 -6.02 1.69 7.58
C GLN A 141 -5.86 0.28 7.00
N ASP A 142 -5.38 0.16 5.76
CA ASP A 142 -5.12 -1.12 5.11
C ASP A 142 -4.05 -1.92 5.87
N ILE A 143 -2.91 -1.30 6.18
CA ILE A 143 -1.83 -1.93 6.97
C ILE A 143 -2.31 -2.31 8.37
N GLU A 144 -3.02 -1.43 9.07
CA GLU A 144 -3.53 -1.68 10.42
C GLU A 144 -4.57 -2.82 10.44
N ALA A 145 -5.42 -2.91 9.42
CA ALA A 145 -6.37 -4.00 9.27
C ALA A 145 -5.66 -5.36 9.12
N GLY A 146 -4.62 -5.42 8.28
CA GLY A 146 -3.81 -6.63 8.12
C GLY A 146 -3.08 -7.02 9.41
N LEU A 147 -2.39 -6.08 10.05
CA LEU A 147 -1.68 -6.33 11.31
C LEU A 147 -2.63 -6.76 12.44
N SER A 148 -3.80 -6.15 12.56
CA SER A 148 -4.82 -6.54 13.55
C SER A 148 -5.36 -7.96 13.29
N ALA A 149 -5.50 -8.36 12.03
CA ALA A 149 -5.89 -9.73 11.71
C ALA A 149 -4.81 -10.73 12.13
N ILE A 150 -3.54 -10.44 11.87
CA ILE A 150 -2.42 -11.27 12.32
C ILE A 150 -2.41 -11.38 13.86
N GLU A 151 -2.54 -10.26 14.58
CA GLU A 151 -2.58 -10.27 16.05
C GLU A 151 -3.66 -11.20 16.59
N LYS A 152 -4.85 -11.18 16.00
CA LYS A 152 -5.96 -12.08 16.37
C LYS A 152 -5.64 -13.56 16.14
N MET A 153 -4.92 -13.90 15.06
CA MET A 153 -4.51 -15.29 14.78
C MET A 153 -3.60 -15.84 15.87
N PHE A 154 -2.76 -15.01 16.49
CA PHE A 154 -1.83 -15.42 17.55
C PHE A 154 -2.42 -15.32 18.96
N THR A 155 -3.47 -14.54 19.16
CA THR A 155 -4.19 -14.48 20.46
C THR A 155 -5.27 -15.55 20.61
N ALA A 156 -5.75 -16.14 19.52
CA ALA A 156 -6.77 -17.19 19.52
C ALA A 156 -6.20 -18.63 19.66
N ARG A 157 -4.88 -18.76 19.80
CA ARG A 157 -4.17 -20.04 20.02
C ARG A 157 -3.86 -20.22 21.51
#